data_cb0aa8f4f4cf541d3caf61b4063ad790
#
_entry.id   cb0aa8f4f4cf541d3caf61b4063ad790
#
_cell.length_a   1.000
_cell.length_b   1.000
_cell.length_c   1.000
_cell.angle_alpha   90.00
_cell.angle_beta   90.00
_cell.angle_gamma   90.00
#
_symmetry.space_group_name_H-M   'P 1'
#
loop_
_entity.id
_entity.type
_entity.pdbx_description
1 polymer ?
#
loop_
_entity_poly.entity_id
_entity_poly.type
_entity_poly.pdbx_seq_one_letter_code
_entity_poly.pdbx_strand_id
1 'polypeptide(L)'
;MINKFLFIQTVTINMATLSKIERRKRMEYFNLNDGNRIPKIGFGTYKLNGSRGVFAIQAALKNGYRLLDSAVNYENEGAVGRAIKNSSVNRDNIFITSKLPGRHHKYQEALEQIQESLYSADLDYYDLYLIHWPNPKENHYLEAWQVMIDAQRFGLIRSVGVSNFEPEHIEYLYRETGVMPAVNQIELHPYWSSKKVREYDNQHHIITEAWSPLQRGGEAFQEKEIIELAQKYHKSPAQIILRWETQINVVPIPKASSYEHQLSNLDIFDFKLTPEEVQSLIDLDKESARRFDPNEHEEF
;
A
#
# COMPACT_ATOMS: atom_id res chain seq x y z
N MET A 1 -50.80 -38.49 -14.24
CA MET A 1 -50.74 -37.13 -13.69
C MET A 1 -49.86 -37.19 -12.49
N ILE A 2 -48.59 -36.72 -12.65
CA ILE A 2 -47.56 -36.70 -11.58
C ILE A 2 -47.28 -35.22 -11.30
N ASN A 3 -47.73 -34.76 -10.13
CA ASN A 3 -47.45 -33.42 -9.63
C ASN A 3 -46.00 -33.36 -9.12
N LYS A 4 -45.13 -32.62 -9.81
CA LYS A 4 -43.82 -32.21 -9.30
C LYS A 4 -43.97 -30.93 -8.48
N PHE A 5 -43.96 -31.03 -7.17
CA PHE A 5 -43.75 -29.88 -6.28
C PHE A 5 -42.27 -29.50 -6.32
N LEU A 6 -41.93 -28.38 -6.96
CA LEU A 6 -40.64 -27.72 -6.82
C LEU A 6 -40.65 -26.98 -5.48
N PHE A 7 -39.86 -27.45 -4.51
CA PHE A 7 -39.55 -26.69 -3.31
C PHE A 7 -38.50 -25.63 -3.68
N ILE A 8 -38.93 -24.40 -3.85
CA ILE A 8 -38.04 -23.23 -3.89
C ILE A 8 -37.75 -22.87 -2.42
N GLN A 9 -36.57 -23.26 -1.91
CA GLN A 9 -36.06 -22.74 -0.65
C GLN A 9 -35.67 -21.28 -0.86
N THR A 10 -36.53 -20.37 -0.44
CA THR A 10 -36.21 -18.95 -0.34
C THR A 10 -35.24 -18.76 0.83
N VAL A 11 -33.95 -18.57 0.55
CA VAL A 11 -32.97 -18.20 1.57
C VAL A 11 -33.29 -16.76 1.99
N THR A 12 -33.97 -16.61 3.11
CA THR A 12 -34.23 -15.30 3.72
C THR A 12 -32.90 -14.80 4.33
N ILE A 13 -32.13 -14.03 3.58
CA ILE A 13 -30.94 -13.34 4.13
C ILE A 13 -31.43 -12.25 5.08
N ASN A 14 -31.13 -12.38 6.37
CA ASN A 14 -31.49 -11.42 7.38
C ASN A 14 -30.85 -10.04 7.07
N MET A 15 -31.62 -8.95 7.22
CA MET A 15 -31.17 -7.56 6.99
C MET A 15 -29.89 -7.21 7.77
N ALA A 16 -29.71 -7.80 8.96
CA ALA A 16 -28.47 -7.67 9.72
C ALA A 16 -27.26 -8.34 9.04
N THR A 17 -27.49 -9.45 8.33
CA THR A 17 -26.44 -10.15 7.56
C THR A 17 -26.08 -9.37 6.30
N LEU A 18 -27.07 -8.78 5.62
CA LEU A 18 -26.86 -7.89 4.48
C LEU A 18 -26.07 -6.63 4.90
N SER A 19 -26.44 -6.00 6.01
CA SER A 19 -25.72 -4.82 6.52
C SER A 19 -24.27 -5.14 6.95
N LYS A 20 -24.01 -6.36 7.44
CA LYS A 20 -22.66 -6.85 7.74
C LYS A 20 -21.84 -7.11 6.48
N ILE A 21 -22.46 -7.68 5.44
CA ILE A 21 -21.83 -7.92 4.14
C ILE A 21 -21.54 -6.60 3.43
N GLU A 22 -22.43 -5.62 3.51
CA GLU A 22 -22.24 -4.29 2.94
C GLU A 22 -21.15 -3.49 3.67
N ARG A 23 -21.07 -3.56 5.01
CA ARG A 23 -19.99 -2.95 5.80
C ARG A 23 -18.62 -3.57 5.47
N ARG A 24 -18.53 -4.88 5.26
CA ARG A 24 -17.30 -5.57 4.82
C ARG A 24 -16.80 -5.13 3.45
N LYS A 25 -17.64 -4.52 2.61
CA LYS A 25 -17.30 -4.10 1.25
C LYS A 25 -16.91 -2.63 1.12
N ARG A 26 -17.01 -1.83 2.18
CA ARG A 26 -16.71 -0.40 2.09
C ARG A 26 -15.24 -0.14 2.39
N MET A 27 -14.46 0.18 1.35
CA MET A 27 -13.08 0.63 1.51
C MET A 27 -13.05 1.90 2.38
N GLU A 28 -12.19 1.91 3.40
CA GLU A 28 -11.90 3.09 4.20
C GLU A 28 -10.70 3.85 3.63
N TYR A 29 -10.61 5.15 3.90
CA TYR A 29 -9.59 6.03 3.35
C TYR A 29 -8.95 6.88 4.45
N PHE A 30 -7.67 7.21 4.24
CA PHE A 30 -6.99 8.33 4.90
C PHE A 30 -7.00 9.56 3.97
N ASN A 31 -6.98 10.76 4.57
CA ASN A 31 -6.77 12.00 3.82
C ASN A 31 -5.28 12.26 3.69
N LEU A 32 -4.83 12.63 2.50
CA LEU A 32 -3.47 13.10 2.23
C LEU A 32 -3.38 14.62 2.50
N ASN A 33 -2.17 15.12 2.73
CA ASN A 33 -1.92 16.53 2.99
C ASN A 33 -2.15 17.44 1.76
N ASP A 34 -2.26 16.86 0.57
CA ASP A 34 -2.54 17.54 -0.69
C ASP A 34 -4.04 17.57 -1.07
N GLY A 35 -4.91 17.07 -0.18
CA GLY A 35 -6.37 17.04 -0.35
C GLY A 35 -6.91 15.78 -1.04
N ASN A 36 -6.05 14.90 -1.55
CA ASN A 36 -6.44 13.60 -2.07
C ASN A 36 -6.73 12.60 -0.94
N ARG A 37 -7.16 11.38 -1.29
CA ARG A 37 -7.44 10.32 -0.32
C ARG A 37 -6.84 9.01 -0.78
N ILE A 38 -6.23 8.26 0.14
CA ILE A 38 -5.63 6.96 -0.09
C ILE A 38 -6.42 5.85 0.64
N PRO A 39 -6.71 4.68 0.01
CA PRO A 39 -7.29 3.53 0.70
C PRO A 39 -6.44 3.08 1.88
N LYS A 40 -7.07 2.70 3.01
CA LYS A 40 -6.37 2.26 4.22
C LYS A 40 -5.64 0.92 4.11
N ILE A 41 -5.81 0.21 3.02
CA ILE A 41 -5.09 -1.02 2.69
C ILE A 41 -4.88 -1.10 1.19
N GLY A 42 -3.68 -1.50 0.76
CA GLY A 42 -3.31 -1.67 -0.63
C GLY A 42 -3.01 -3.12 -1.00
N PHE A 43 -2.73 -3.33 -2.27
CA PHE A 43 -2.31 -4.59 -2.86
C PHE A 43 -0.95 -4.45 -3.50
N GLY A 44 0.09 -5.06 -2.88
CA GLY A 44 1.44 -5.08 -3.42
C GLY A 44 1.54 -5.98 -4.65
N THR A 45 2.13 -5.47 -5.73
CA THR A 45 2.25 -6.21 -7.00
C THR A 45 3.64 -6.79 -7.26
N TYR A 46 4.59 -6.63 -6.35
CA TYR A 46 5.95 -7.16 -6.51
C TYR A 46 5.97 -8.63 -6.92
N LYS A 47 6.69 -8.96 -8.00
CA LYS A 47 6.74 -10.31 -8.63
C LYS A 47 5.39 -10.82 -9.19
N LEU A 48 4.44 -9.95 -9.48
CA LEU A 48 3.24 -10.28 -10.24
C LEU A 48 3.41 -9.87 -11.69
N ASN A 49 4.15 -10.67 -12.46
CA ASN A 49 4.52 -10.39 -13.83
C ASN A 49 3.71 -11.24 -14.82
N GLY A 50 3.63 -10.80 -16.08
CA GLY A 50 2.99 -11.51 -17.18
C GLY A 50 1.52 -11.83 -16.93
N SER A 51 0.99 -12.85 -17.60
CA SER A 51 -0.43 -13.22 -17.53
C SER A 51 -0.87 -13.63 -16.11
N ARG A 52 -0.02 -14.32 -15.36
CA ARG A 52 -0.33 -14.70 -13.96
C ARG A 52 -0.47 -13.48 -13.07
N GLY A 53 0.38 -12.47 -13.26
CA GLY A 53 0.28 -11.19 -12.57
C GLY A 53 -1.04 -10.48 -12.90
N VAL A 54 -1.39 -10.39 -14.19
CA VAL A 54 -2.66 -9.82 -14.64
C VAL A 54 -3.84 -10.48 -13.94
N PHE A 55 -3.93 -11.81 -13.92
CA PHE A 55 -5.04 -12.52 -13.27
C PHE A 55 -5.09 -12.28 -11.75
N ALA A 56 -3.94 -12.27 -11.07
CA ALA A 56 -3.89 -12.01 -9.63
C ALA A 56 -4.36 -10.59 -9.29
N ILE A 57 -3.97 -9.58 -10.07
CA ILE A 57 -4.36 -8.17 -9.87
C ILE A 57 -5.86 -7.99 -10.19
N GLN A 58 -6.37 -8.62 -11.27
CA GLN A 58 -7.80 -8.60 -11.58
C GLN A 58 -8.65 -9.22 -10.44
N ALA A 59 -8.17 -10.34 -9.88
CA ALA A 59 -8.82 -10.95 -8.72
C ALA A 59 -8.82 -10.02 -7.51
N ALA A 60 -7.73 -9.31 -7.24
CA ALA A 60 -7.64 -8.32 -6.16
C ALA A 60 -8.65 -7.17 -6.35
N LEU A 61 -8.75 -6.61 -7.55
CA LEU A 61 -9.75 -5.59 -7.87
C LEU A 61 -11.19 -6.11 -7.70
N LYS A 62 -11.47 -7.33 -8.16
CA LYS A 62 -12.77 -7.99 -8.00
C LYS A 62 -13.10 -8.26 -6.53
N ASN A 63 -12.10 -8.58 -5.71
CA ASN A 63 -12.25 -8.82 -4.28
C ASN A 63 -12.49 -7.53 -3.48
N GLY A 64 -12.21 -6.35 -4.05
CA GLY A 64 -12.48 -5.07 -3.41
C GLY A 64 -11.27 -4.20 -3.14
N TYR A 65 -10.05 -4.64 -3.48
CA TYR A 65 -8.89 -3.73 -3.43
C TYR A 65 -9.09 -2.53 -4.35
N ARG A 66 -8.64 -1.37 -3.89
CA ARG A 66 -8.73 -0.10 -4.61
C ARG A 66 -7.40 0.65 -4.65
N LEU A 67 -6.35 0.16 -4.00
CA LEU A 67 -4.98 0.64 -4.08
C LEU A 67 -4.11 -0.49 -4.64
N LEU A 68 -3.41 -0.23 -5.73
CA LEU A 68 -2.42 -1.10 -6.35
C LEU A 68 -1.05 -0.43 -6.25
N ASP A 69 -0.10 -1.10 -5.59
CA ASP A 69 1.28 -0.62 -5.46
C ASP A 69 2.21 -1.37 -6.41
N SER A 70 2.83 -0.62 -7.33
CA SER A 70 3.82 -1.09 -8.28
C SER A 70 5.14 -0.31 -8.14
N ALA A 71 6.08 -0.56 -9.02
CA ALA A 71 7.30 0.21 -9.23
C ALA A 71 7.90 -0.12 -10.61
N VAL A 72 8.67 0.80 -11.18
CA VAL A 72 9.43 0.56 -12.42
C VAL A 72 10.30 -0.70 -12.29
N ASN A 73 11.02 -0.83 -11.17
CA ASN A 73 11.91 -1.97 -10.90
C ASN A 73 11.18 -3.31 -10.68
N TYR A 74 9.85 -3.33 -10.62
CA TYR A 74 9.10 -4.59 -10.58
C TYR A 74 8.86 -5.16 -11.96
N GLU A 75 9.12 -4.38 -13.03
CA GLU A 75 8.93 -4.77 -14.44
C GLU A 75 7.52 -5.31 -14.72
N ASN A 76 6.51 -4.77 -14.03
CA ASN A 76 5.14 -5.27 -14.12
C ASN A 76 4.07 -4.19 -14.29
N GLU A 77 4.45 -2.94 -14.58
CA GLU A 77 3.50 -1.84 -14.80
C GLU A 77 2.55 -2.16 -15.96
N GLY A 78 3.03 -2.79 -17.02
CA GLY A 78 2.18 -3.27 -18.12
C GLY A 78 1.18 -4.36 -17.69
N ALA A 79 1.55 -5.22 -16.73
CA ALA A 79 0.60 -6.18 -16.16
C ALA A 79 -0.46 -5.50 -15.30
N VAL A 80 -0.08 -4.47 -14.53
CA VAL A 80 -1.01 -3.63 -13.75
C VAL A 80 -2.00 -2.93 -14.68
N GLY A 81 -1.52 -2.23 -15.71
CA GLY A 81 -2.37 -1.54 -16.67
C GLY A 81 -3.33 -2.49 -17.41
N ARG A 82 -2.82 -3.64 -17.86
CA ARG A 82 -3.66 -4.67 -18.49
C ARG A 82 -4.74 -5.19 -17.53
N ALA A 83 -4.43 -5.38 -16.26
CA ALA A 83 -5.39 -5.84 -15.27
C ALA A 83 -6.48 -4.81 -15.02
N ILE A 84 -6.13 -3.52 -14.95
CA ILE A 84 -7.06 -2.40 -14.80
C ILE A 84 -7.99 -2.32 -16.01
N LYS A 85 -7.46 -2.32 -17.22
CA LYS A 85 -8.19 -2.26 -18.48
C LYS A 85 -9.21 -3.40 -18.63
N ASN A 86 -8.86 -4.58 -18.16
CA ASN A 86 -9.73 -5.76 -18.18
C ASN A 86 -10.67 -5.86 -16.97
N SER A 87 -10.58 -4.94 -16.01
CA SER A 87 -11.41 -4.90 -14.82
C SER A 87 -12.77 -4.24 -15.11
N SER A 88 -13.80 -4.61 -14.35
CA SER A 88 -15.08 -3.90 -14.31
C SER A 88 -15.09 -2.69 -13.38
N VAL A 89 -13.95 -2.41 -12.69
CA VAL A 89 -13.82 -1.28 -11.78
C VAL A 89 -13.42 -0.05 -12.59
N ASN A 90 -14.16 1.05 -12.45
CA ASN A 90 -13.81 2.30 -13.13
C ASN A 90 -12.44 2.79 -12.65
N ARG A 91 -11.60 3.33 -13.56
CA ARG A 91 -10.26 3.90 -13.28
C ARG A 91 -10.27 4.89 -12.13
N ASP A 92 -11.28 5.77 -12.07
CA ASP A 92 -11.42 6.78 -11.01
C ASP A 92 -11.66 6.20 -9.61
N ASN A 93 -11.99 4.93 -9.53
CA ASN A 93 -12.15 4.21 -8.27
C ASN A 93 -10.94 3.35 -7.91
N ILE A 94 -9.84 3.46 -8.66
CA ILE A 94 -8.59 2.73 -8.41
C ILE A 94 -7.50 3.74 -8.14
N PHE A 95 -6.82 3.59 -7.02
CA PHE A 95 -5.64 4.35 -6.65
C PHE A 95 -4.39 3.56 -7.07
N ILE A 96 -3.56 4.14 -7.91
CA ILE A 96 -2.40 3.44 -8.50
C ILE A 96 -1.12 4.16 -8.08
N THR A 97 -0.22 3.40 -7.46
CA THR A 97 1.12 3.86 -7.09
C THR A 97 2.16 3.21 -7.99
N SER A 98 3.14 4.01 -8.47
CA SER A 98 4.41 3.52 -8.98
C SER A 98 5.57 4.30 -8.39
N LYS A 99 6.82 3.93 -8.73
CA LYS A 99 8.02 4.47 -8.09
C LYS A 99 9.13 4.71 -9.09
N LEU A 100 9.78 5.88 -8.96
CA LEU A 100 10.97 6.29 -9.71
C LEU A 100 12.21 5.58 -9.13
N PRO A 101 12.94 4.78 -9.90
CA PRO A 101 14.15 4.12 -9.42
C PRO A 101 15.34 5.10 -9.33
N GLY A 102 16.29 4.78 -8.45
CA GLY A 102 17.45 5.62 -8.15
C GLY A 102 18.31 5.99 -9.36
N ARG A 103 18.43 5.08 -10.34
CA ARG A 103 19.19 5.31 -11.59
C ARG A 103 18.63 6.42 -12.49
N HIS A 104 17.43 6.91 -12.23
CA HIS A 104 16.75 7.95 -13.02
C HIS A 104 16.42 9.20 -12.20
N HIS A 105 17.25 9.57 -11.22
CA HIS A 105 17.00 10.73 -10.37
C HIS A 105 17.35 12.07 -11.01
N LYS A 106 18.19 12.11 -12.07
CA LYS A 106 18.47 13.35 -12.78
C LYS A 106 17.23 13.88 -13.49
N TYR A 107 17.07 15.20 -13.54
CA TYR A 107 15.84 15.86 -13.97
C TYR A 107 15.27 15.31 -15.28
N GLN A 108 16.07 15.28 -16.35
CA GLN A 108 15.61 14.84 -17.68
C GLN A 108 15.29 13.34 -17.69
N GLU A 109 16.14 12.52 -17.06
CA GLU A 109 15.96 11.07 -16.97
C GLU A 109 14.70 10.71 -16.15
N ALA A 110 14.44 11.47 -15.07
CA ALA A 110 13.23 11.29 -14.25
C ALA A 110 11.95 11.61 -15.02
N LEU A 111 11.95 12.71 -15.79
CA LEU A 111 10.80 13.09 -16.61
C LEU A 111 10.49 12.03 -17.68
N GLU A 112 11.51 11.58 -18.39
CA GLU A 112 11.39 10.53 -19.41
C GLU A 112 10.89 9.21 -18.77
N GLN A 113 11.41 8.84 -17.59
CA GLN A 113 10.99 7.63 -16.89
C GLN A 113 9.54 7.69 -16.42
N ILE A 114 9.05 8.84 -15.94
CA ILE A 114 7.63 9.01 -15.56
C ILE A 114 6.73 8.82 -16.78
N GLN A 115 7.10 9.38 -17.92
CA GLN A 115 6.34 9.23 -19.18
C GLN A 115 6.36 7.77 -19.67
N GLU A 116 7.52 7.11 -19.63
CA GLU A 116 7.65 5.70 -20.01
C GLU A 116 6.85 4.79 -19.08
N SER A 117 6.83 5.08 -17.80
CA SER A 117 6.03 4.38 -16.79
C SER A 117 4.53 4.45 -17.10
N LEU A 118 4.03 5.66 -17.43
CA LEU A 118 2.65 5.87 -17.85
C LEU A 118 2.32 5.12 -19.14
N TYR A 119 3.21 5.21 -20.14
CA TYR A 119 3.06 4.51 -21.40
C TYR A 119 3.02 2.99 -21.22
N SER A 120 3.96 2.43 -20.44
CA SER A 120 4.02 1.00 -20.14
C SER A 120 2.75 0.49 -19.43
N ALA A 121 2.16 1.30 -18.57
CA ALA A 121 0.94 0.96 -17.85
C ALA A 121 -0.36 1.26 -18.65
N ASP A 122 -0.28 1.89 -19.82
CA ASP A 122 -1.46 2.38 -20.61
C ASP A 122 -2.35 3.29 -19.75
N LEU A 123 -1.72 4.27 -19.04
CA LEU A 123 -2.37 5.20 -18.11
C LEU A 123 -2.13 6.66 -18.51
N ASP A 124 -3.12 7.51 -18.27
CA ASP A 124 -2.99 8.97 -18.44
C ASP A 124 -2.34 9.63 -17.22
N TYR A 125 -2.50 9.05 -16.02
CA TYR A 125 -1.94 9.56 -14.78
C TYR A 125 -1.77 8.44 -13.73
N TYR A 126 -0.82 8.66 -12.79
CA TYR A 126 -0.74 7.93 -11.52
C TYR A 126 -1.44 8.71 -10.40
N ASP A 127 -2.09 7.99 -9.47
CA ASP A 127 -2.67 8.61 -8.27
C ASP A 127 -1.59 9.01 -7.26
N LEU A 128 -0.51 8.22 -7.18
CA LEU A 128 0.67 8.48 -6.37
C LEU A 128 1.92 8.02 -7.11
N TYR A 129 2.94 8.84 -7.10
CA TYR A 129 4.26 8.46 -7.59
C TYR A 129 5.30 8.74 -6.52
N LEU A 130 6.22 7.78 -6.27
CA LEU A 130 7.19 7.85 -5.20
C LEU A 130 8.61 7.89 -5.75
N ILE A 131 9.53 8.62 -5.10
CA ILE A 131 10.95 8.32 -5.22
C ILE A 131 11.18 7.00 -4.46
N HIS A 132 11.73 5.97 -5.12
CA HIS A 132 11.80 4.61 -4.55
C HIS A 132 12.80 4.50 -3.39
N TRP A 133 13.97 5.13 -3.54
CA TRP A 133 15.01 5.24 -2.51
C TRP A 133 15.71 6.59 -2.62
N PRO A 134 16.28 7.14 -1.53
CA PRO A 134 16.96 8.44 -1.59
C PRO A 134 18.27 8.39 -2.40
N ASN A 135 18.97 7.26 -2.47
CA ASN A 135 20.28 7.11 -3.10
C ASN A 135 21.26 8.22 -2.67
N PRO A 136 21.64 8.25 -1.37
CA PRO A 136 22.34 9.39 -0.78
C PRO A 136 23.75 9.63 -1.32
N LYS A 137 24.41 8.61 -1.88
CA LYS A 137 25.75 8.75 -2.49
C LYS A 137 25.70 9.46 -3.83
N GLU A 138 24.71 9.12 -4.66
CA GLU A 138 24.43 9.82 -5.93
C GLU A 138 23.83 11.21 -5.68
N ASN A 139 23.04 11.37 -4.63
CA ASN A 139 22.48 12.62 -4.12
C ASN A 139 21.71 13.46 -5.16
N HIS A 140 20.98 12.82 -6.08
CA HIS A 140 20.14 13.49 -7.07
C HIS A 140 18.65 13.50 -6.71
N TYR A 141 18.26 13.03 -5.52
CA TYR A 141 16.84 12.92 -5.14
C TYR A 141 16.10 14.27 -5.04
N LEU A 142 16.82 15.38 -4.88
CA LEU A 142 16.21 16.71 -4.97
C LEU A 142 15.80 17.04 -6.42
N GLU A 143 16.60 16.70 -7.42
CA GLU A 143 16.24 16.87 -8.83
C GLU A 143 15.01 16.01 -9.16
N ALA A 144 15.03 14.73 -8.74
CA ALA A 144 13.89 13.83 -8.88
C ALA A 144 12.62 14.40 -8.24
N TRP A 145 12.74 14.99 -7.04
CA TRP A 145 11.61 15.60 -6.35
C TRP A 145 11.04 16.80 -7.11
N GLN A 146 11.89 17.67 -7.65
CA GLN A 146 11.47 18.80 -8.48
C GLN A 146 10.71 18.35 -9.71
N VAL A 147 11.19 17.31 -10.42
CA VAL A 147 10.49 16.74 -11.57
C VAL A 147 9.13 16.17 -11.18
N MET A 148 9.02 15.49 -10.04
CA MET A 148 7.74 14.95 -9.59
C MET A 148 6.73 16.05 -9.27
N ILE A 149 7.17 17.17 -8.68
CA ILE A 149 6.34 18.36 -8.47
C ILE A 149 5.86 18.94 -9.80
N ASP A 150 6.74 19.02 -10.80
CA ASP A 150 6.37 19.53 -12.11
C ASP A 150 5.43 18.55 -12.84
N ALA A 151 5.67 17.24 -12.77
CA ALA A 151 4.78 16.22 -13.29
C ALA A 151 3.38 16.25 -12.63
N GLN A 152 3.30 16.59 -11.35
CA GLN A 152 2.04 16.83 -10.65
C GLN A 152 1.31 18.05 -11.22
N ARG A 153 2.01 19.16 -11.44
CA ARG A 153 1.44 20.38 -12.06
C ARG A 153 0.93 20.12 -13.47
N PHE A 154 1.58 19.24 -14.22
CA PHE A 154 1.16 18.82 -15.56
C PHE A 154 0.03 17.77 -15.56
N GLY A 155 -0.37 17.27 -14.38
CA GLY A 155 -1.46 16.30 -14.26
C GLY A 155 -1.07 14.86 -14.56
N LEU A 156 0.23 14.56 -14.72
CA LEU A 156 0.74 13.19 -14.91
C LEU A 156 0.72 12.39 -13.59
N ILE A 157 0.78 13.09 -12.45
CA ILE A 157 0.75 12.54 -11.11
C ILE A 157 -0.25 13.36 -10.29
N ARG A 158 -1.09 12.70 -9.47
CA ARG A 158 -2.04 13.38 -8.58
C ARG A 158 -1.42 13.73 -7.23
N SER A 159 -0.68 12.79 -6.63
CA SER A 159 0.03 12.97 -5.36
C SER A 159 1.48 12.55 -5.51
N VAL A 160 2.40 13.30 -4.90
CA VAL A 160 3.83 13.00 -4.89
C VAL A 160 4.26 12.54 -3.50
N GLY A 161 5.14 11.55 -3.45
CA GLY A 161 5.65 11.01 -2.21
C GLY A 161 7.04 10.41 -2.34
N VAL A 162 7.49 9.80 -1.27
CA VAL A 162 8.80 9.19 -1.17
C VAL A 162 8.70 7.78 -0.62
N SER A 163 9.75 6.99 -0.79
CA SER A 163 9.85 5.66 -0.19
C SER A 163 11.24 5.50 0.42
N ASN A 164 11.29 4.94 1.64
CA ASN A 164 12.51 4.71 2.40
C ASN A 164 13.27 5.99 2.79
N PHE A 165 12.57 7.10 2.98
CA PHE A 165 13.17 8.35 3.40
C PHE A 165 13.19 8.48 4.93
N GLU A 166 14.33 8.91 5.47
CA GLU A 166 14.46 9.34 6.86
C GLU A 166 13.97 10.79 7.02
N PRO A 167 13.63 11.23 8.24
CA PRO A 167 13.21 12.61 8.49
C PRO A 167 14.13 13.67 7.89
N GLU A 168 15.43 13.47 7.99
CA GLU A 168 16.46 14.40 7.52
C GLU A 168 16.42 14.57 5.99
N HIS A 169 16.13 13.50 5.24
CA HIS A 169 15.93 13.56 3.79
C HIS A 169 14.69 14.37 3.43
N ILE A 170 13.57 14.15 4.15
CA ILE A 170 12.30 14.85 3.91
C ILE A 170 12.43 16.34 4.25
N GLU A 171 13.08 16.68 5.36
CA GLU A 171 13.36 18.07 5.75
C GLU A 171 14.17 18.80 4.69
N TYR A 172 15.17 18.14 4.10
CA TYR A 172 15.94 18.70 3.01
C TYR A 172 15.07 19.00 1.79
N LEU A 173 14.23 18.05 1.34
CA LEU A 173 13.30 18.26 0.23
C LEU A 173 12.35 19.44 0.50
N TYR A 174 11.77 19.48 1.70
CA TYR A 174 10.82 20.54 2.08
C TYR A 174 11.49 21.93 2.15
N ARG A 175 12.67 22.01 2.72
CA ARG A 175 13.44 23.27 2.79
C ARG A 175 13.75 23.85 1.41
N GLU A 176 14.10 22.99 0.44
CA GLU A 176 14.52 23.43 -0.90
C GLU A 176 13.32 23.71 -1.83
N THR A 177 12.16 23.09 -1.59
CA THR A 177 11.02 23.15 -2.53
C THR A 177 9.74 23.73 -1.93
N GLY A 178 9.61 23.74 -0.61
CA GLY A 178 8.37 24.10 0.09
C GLY A 178 7.25 23.05 -0.05
N VAL A 179 7.50 21.90 -0.65
CA VAL A 179 6.51 20.83 -0.86
C VAL A 179 6.83 19.64 0.03
N MET A 180 5.85 19.25 0.85
CA MET A 180 5.94 18.08 1.73
C MET A 180 5.42 16.84 1.01
N PRO A 181 6.07 15.66 1.13
CA PRO A 181 5.53 14.41 0.59
C PRO A 181 4.14 14.11 1.14
N ALA A 182 3.25 13.59 0.30
CA ALA A 182 1.93 13.13 0.75
C ALA A 182 2.02 11.75 1.45
N VAL A 183 2.98 10.93 1.03
CA VAL A 183 3.21 9.57 1.53
C VAL A 183 4.71 9.33 1.68
N ASN A 184 5.08 8.61 2.74
CA ASN A 184 6.39 7.98 2.90
C ASN A 184 6.19 6.45 3.06
N GLN A 185 6.61 5.67 2.06
CA GLN A 185 6.47 4.22 2.08
C GLN A 185 7.75 3.57 2.62
N ILE A 186 7.67 2.91 3.76
CA ILE A 186 8.83 2.37 4.48
C ILE A 186 8.66 0.89 4.82
N GLU A 187 9.76 0.20 5.16
CA GLU A 187 9.67 -1.11 5.81
C GLU A 187 8.97 -0.94 7.16
N LEU A 188 7.87 -1.67 7.34
CA LEU A 188 7.17 -1.66 8.61
C LEU A 188 6.45 -2.99 8.84
N HIS A 189 6.65 -3.54 10.03
CA HIS A 189 6.06 -4.79 10.51
C HIS A 189 6.27 -4.87 12.04
N PRO A 190 5.71 -5.86 12.77
CA PRO A 190 5.81 -5.90 14.23
C PRO A 190 7.24 -5.87 14.80
N TYR A 191 8.23 -6.46 14.10
CA TYR A 191 9.63 -6.43 14.53
C TYR A 191 10.41 -5.17 14.11
N TRP A 192 9.82 -4.33 13.29
CA TRP A 192 10.36 -3.05 12.86
C TRP A 192 9.22 -2.06 12.70
N SER A 193 8.83 -1.42 13.80
CA SER A 193 7.69 -0.49 13.81
C SER A 193 8.03 0.87 13.23
N SER A 194 9.30 1.14 12.92
CA SER A 194 9.79 2.43 12.39
C SER A 194 9.30 3.64 13.18
N LYS A 195 9.30 3.55 14.50
CA LYS A 195 8.66 4.54 15.39
C LYS A 195 9.11 5.97 15.09
N LYS A 196 10.44 6.22 14.98
CA LYS A 196 10.99 7.57 14.70
C LYS A 196 10.40 8.16 13.42
N VAL A 197 10.39 7.39 12.33
CA VAL A 197 9.90 7.86 11.03
C VAL A 197 8.40 8.07 11.06
N ARG A 198 7.61 7.13 11.63
CA ARG A 198 6.14 7.28 11.76
C ARG A 198 5.73 8.49 12.59
N GLU A 199 6.43 8.76 13.70
CA GLU A 199 6.17 9.93 14.54
C GLU A 199 6.42 11.23 13.78
N TYR A 200 7.51 11.30 13.01
CA TYR A 200 7.83 12.42 12.13
C TYR A 200 6.77 12.58 11.03
N ASP A 201 6.45 11.51 10.30
CA ASP A 201 5.45 11.51 9.24
C ASP A 201 4.09 12.02 9.78
N ASN A 202 3.64 11.49 10.94
CA ASN A 202 2.38 11.90 11.55
C ASN A 202 2.37 13.38 11.96
N GLN A 203 3.47 13.90 12.52
CA GLN A 203 3.61 15.32 12.91
C GLN A 203 3.52 16.26 11.69
N HIS A 204 3.96 15.80 10.51
CA HIS A 204 3.97 16.57 9.28
C HIS A 204 2.80 16.21 8.34
N HIS A 205 1.80 15.46 8.82
CA HIS A 205 0.63 15.01 8.05
C HIS A 205 1.00 14.20 6.79
N ILE A 206 2.12 13.48 6.84
CA ILE A 206 2.52 12.52 5.83
C ILE A 206 1.90 11.16 6.19
N ILE A 207 1.30 10.48 5.23
CA ILE A 207 0.80 9.13 5.46
C ILE A 207 1.95 8.14 5.32
N THR A 208 2.17 7.33 6.36
CA THR A 208 3.10 6.20 6.28
C THR A 208 2.45 5.03 5.56
N GLU A 209 3.11 4.48 4.53
CA GLU A 209 2.77 3.17 3.94
C GLU A 209 3.77 2.11 4.38
N ALA A 210 3.28 0.87 4.58
CA ALA A 210 4.12 -0.25 4.99
C ALA A 210 4.38 -1.22 3.84
N TRP A 211 5.64 -1.30 3.37
CA TRP A 211 6.03 -2.42 2.55
C TRP A 211 6.51 -3.60 3.41
N SER A 212 6.31 -4.82 2.90
CA SER A 212 6.54 -6.08 3.65
C SER A 212 5.80 -6.18 5.00
N PRO A 213 4.55 -5.72 5.12
CA PRO A 213 3.80 -5.65 6.39
C PRO A 213 3.72 -6.99 7.12
N LEU A 214 3.71 -8.09 6.38
CA LEU A 214 3.59 -9.46 6.90
C LEU A 214 4.91 -10.27 6.87
N GLN A 215 6.06 -9.65 6.57
CA GLN A 215 7.37 -10.32 6.49
C GLN A 215 7.32 -11.68 5.74
N ARG A 216 6.42 -11.83 4.77
CA ARG A 216 6.16 -13.08 4.02
C ARG A 216 5.70 -14.26 4.90
N GLY A 217 4.99 -14.00 6.00
CA GLY A 217 4.58 -15.03 6.97
C GLY A 217 5.70 -15.43 7.92
N GLY A 218 6.57 -14.47 8.28
CA GLY A 218 7.75 -14.68 9.11
C GLY A 218 7.46 -15.02 10.59
N GLU A 219 8.52 -14.97 11.39
CA GLU A 219 8.50 -15.37 12.81
C GLU A 219 7.47 -14.63 13.67
N ALA A 220 7.15 -13.37 13.32
CA ALA A 220 6.14 -12.59 14.01
C ALA A 220 4.77 -13.31 14.12
N PHE A 221 4.43 -14.17 13.16
CA PHE A 221 3.17 -14.94 13.20
C PHE A 221 3.11 -15.94 14.34
N GLN A 222 4.25 -16.27 14.95
CA GLN A 222 4.38 -17.20 16.05
C GLN A 222 4.49 -16.49 17.42
N GLU A 223 4.52 -15.15 17.44
CA GLU A 223 4.55 -14.42 18.70
C GLU A 223 3.27 -14.67 19.50
N LYS A 224 3.46 -14.88 20.81
CA LYS A 224 2.39 -15.24 21.73
C LYS A 224 1.27 -14.17 21.71
N GLU A 225 1.66 -12.90 21.73
CA GLU A 225 0.76 -11.75 21.71
C GLU A 225 -0.12 -11.77 20.46
N ILE A 226 0.44 -12.06 19.29
CA ILE A 226 -0.29 -12.12 18.02
C ILE A 226 -1.22 -13.34 18.00
N ILE A 227 -0.79 -14.50 18.48
CA ILE A 227 -1.60 -15.73 18.55
C ILE A 227 -2.80 -15.53 19.50
N GLU A 228 -2.59 -14.95 20.68
CA GLU A 228 -3.65 -14.68 21.66
C GLU A 228 -4.69 -13.71 21.11
N LEU A 229 -4.26 -12.63 20.43
CA LEU A 229 -5.14 -11.69 19.76
C LEU A 229 -5.91 -12.35 18.60
N ALA A 230 -5.24 -13.20 17.81
CA ALA A 230 -5.88 -13.95 16.73
C ALA A 230 -7.00 -14.85 17.25
N GLN A 231 -6.78 -15.54 18.37
CA GLN A 231 -7.80 -16.35 19.04
C GLN A 231 -8.94 -15.49 19.61
N LYS A 232 -8.62 -14.38 20.31
CA LYS A 232 -9.60 -13.46 20.91
C LYS A 232 -10.57 -12.88 19.89
N TYR A 233 -10.05 -12.44 18.73
CA TYR A 233 -10.85 -11.79 17.69
C TYR A 233 -11.37 -12.75 16.62
N HIS A 234 -11.05 -14.05 16.70
CA HIS A 234 -11.37 -15.06 15.68
C HIS A 234 -10.84 -14.65 14.30
N LYS A 235 -9.60 -14.15 14.25
CA LYS A 235 -8.89 -13.70 13.06
C LYS A 235 -7.56 -14.45 12.88
N SER A 236 -6.99 -14.38 11.69
CA SER A 236 -5.63 -14.89 11.45
C SER A 236 -4.57 -13.93 12.00
N PRO A 237 -3.33 -14.41 12.30
CA PRO A 237 -2.20 -13.55 12.63
C PRO A 237 -1.99 -12.41 11.62
N ALA A 238 -2.12 -12.71 10.32
CA ALA A 238 -2.02 -11.70 9.27
C ALA A 238 -3.05 -10.57 9.44
N GLN A 239 -4.30 -10.90 9.75
CA GLN A 239 -5.35 -9.92 9.96
C GLN A 239 -5.12 -9.07 11.20
N ILE A 240 -4.55 -9.63 12.28
CA ILE A 240 -4.16 -8.88 13.47
C ILE A 240 -3.09 -7.84 13.13
N ILE A 241 -2.02 -8.25 12.43
CA ILE A 241 -0.94 -7.35 12.03
C ILE A 241 -1.46 -6.24 11.11
N LEU A 242 -2.20 -6.57 10.04
CA LEU A 242 -2.75 -5.58 9.13
C LEU A 242 -3.72 -4.61 9.81
N ARG A 243 -4.51 -5.11 10.79
CA ARG A 243 -5.39 -4.25 11.59
C ARG A 243 -4.62 -3.31 12.50
N TRP A 244 -3.57 -3.81 13.15
CA TRP A 244 -2.66 -3.02 13.96
C TRP A 244 -2.06 -1.87 13.15
N GLU A 245 -1.50 -2.14 11.96
CA GLU A 245 -0.94 -1.11 11.08
C GLU A 245 -1.96 -0.02 10.74
N THR A 246 -3.19 -0.41 10.36
CA THR A 246 -4.24 0.59 10.08
C THR A 246 -4.64 1.41 11.31
N GLN A 247 -4.49 0.88 12.53
CA GLN A 247 -4.81 1.60 13.77
C GLN A 247 -3.71 2.54 14.25
N ILE A 248 -2.48 2.34 13.78
CA ILE A 248 -1.37 3.27 13.99
C ILE A 248 -1.17 4.24 12.81
N ASN A 249 -2.25 4.47 12.01
CA ASN A 249 -2.29 5.36 10.85
C ASN A 249 -1.32 4.98 9.71
N VAL A 250 -1.08 3.69 9.53
CA VAL A 250 -0.25 3.15 8.46
C VAL A 250 -1.12 2.46 7.41
N VAL A 251 -0.76 2.58 6.13
CA VAL A 251 -1.38 1.87 5.02
C VAL A 251 -0.56 0.62 4.68
N PRO A 252 -0.96 -0.59 5.10
CA PRO A 252 -0.28 -1.80 4.68
C PRO A 252 -0.52 -2.14 3.22
N ILE A 253 0.52 -2.61 2.52
CA ILE A 253 0.45 -3.09 1.14
C ILE A 253 0.86 -4.56 1.02
N PRO A 254 0.09 -5.49 1.64
CA PRO A 254 0.39 -6.91 1.56
C PRO A 254 0.25 -7.43 0.13
N LYS A 255 1.19 -8.28 -0.30
CA LYS A 255 1.04 -9.08 -1.51
C LYS A 255 0.32 -10.38 -1.19
N ALA A 256 -0.66 -10.75 -1.99
CA ALA A 256 -1.34 -12.04 -1.92
C ALA A 256 -1.63 -12.58 -3.33
N SER A 257 -1.12 -13.78 -3.63
CA SER A 257 -1.36 -14.43 -4.93
C SER A 257 -2.59 -15.35 -4.94
N SER A 258 -3.07 -15.81 -3.78
CA SER A 258 -4.27 -16.62 -3.67
C SER A 258 -5.51 -15.77 -3.39
N TYR A 259 -6.64 -16.22 -3.90
CA TYR A 259 -7.94 -15.58 -3.71
C TYR A 259 -8.32 -15.49 -2.22
N GLU A 260 -8.07 -16.56 -1.46
CA GLU A 260 -8.39 -16.66 -0.04
C GLU A 260 -7.59 -15.64 0.79
N HIS A 261 -6.28 -15.52 0.53
CA HIS A 261 -5.43 -14.55 1.23
C HIS A 261 -5.81 -13.11 0.86
N GLN A 262 -6.21 -12.85 -0.39
CA GLN A 262 -6.70 -11.52 -0.78
C GLN A 262 -7.94 -11.13 0.01
N LEU A 263 -8.93 -12.02 0.13
CA LEU A 263 -10.14 -11.77 0.90
C LEU A 263 -9.88 -11.64 2.40
N SER A 264 -9.04 -12.54 2.95
CA SER A 264 -8.67 -12.51 4.36
C SER A 264 -8.00 -11.19 4.73
N ASN A 265 -7.05 -10.72 3.93
CA ASN A 265 -6.34 -9.46 4.20
C ASN A 265 -7.26 -8.22 4.17
N LEU A 266 -8.36 -8.24 3.41
CA LEU A 266 -9.36 -7.18 3.40
C LEU A 266 -10.32 -7.22 4.59
N ASP A 267 -10.49 -8.39 5.25
CA ASP A 267 -11.44 -8.60 6.33
C ASP A 267 -10.85 -8.20 7.70
N ILE A 268 -10.43 -6.92 7.81
CA ILE A 268 -9.75 -6.35 8.98
C ILE A 268 -10.47 -5.15 9.62
N PHE A 269 -11.60 -4.71 9.05
CA PHE A 269 -12.30 -3.51 9.52
C PHE A 269 -13.53 -3.80 10.40
N ASP A 270 -13.83 -5.07 10.68
CA ASP A 270 -14.97 -5.51 11.49
C ASP A 270 -14.63 -5.68 12.99
N PHE A 271 -13.39 -5.48 13.39
CA PHE A 271 -12.91 -5.50 14.78
C PHE A 271 -11.93 -4.34 15.05
N LYS A 272 -11.62 -4.10 16.31
CA LYS A 272 -10.70 -3.05 16.74
C LYS A 272 -9.87 -3.56 17.92
N LEU A 273 -8.54 -3.44 17.82
CA LEU A 273 -7.62 -3.67 18.94
C LEU A 273 -7.74 -2.55 19.97
N THR A 274 -7.61 -2.86 21.25
CA THR A 274 -7.54 -1.86 22.30
C THR A 274 -6.21 -1.09 22.25
N PRO A 275 -6.10 0.08 22.92
CA PRO A 275 -4.83 0.80 22.96
C PRO A 275 -3.69 -0.05 23.56
N GLU A 276 -3.98 -0.86 24.57
CA GLU A 276 -3.00 -1.75 25.23
C GLU A 276 -2.54 -2.86 24.28
N GLU A 277 -3.46 -3.42 23.49
CA GLU A 277 -3.13 -4.44 22.47
C GLU A 277 -2.33 -3.83 21.32
N VAL A 278 -2.63 -2.62 20.90
CA VAL A 278 -1.81 -1.90 19.92
C VAL A 278 -0.41 -1.69 20.46
N GLN A 279 -0.27 -1.30 21.72
CA GLN A 279 1.04 -1.07 22.36
C GLN A 279 1.81 -2.39 22.49
N SER A 280 1.18 -3.50 22.87
CA SER A 280 1.86 -4.79 22.99
C SER A 280 2.48 -5.27 21.65
N LEU A 281 1.87 -4.90 20.51
CA LEU A 281 2.43 -5.19 19.20
C LEU A 281 3.57 -4.23 18.81
N ILE A 282 3.54 -2.98 19.27
CA ILE A 282 4.66 -2.04 19.13
C ILE A 282 5.87 -2.52 19.94
N ASP A 283 5.64 -3.09 21.12
CA ASP A 283 6.68 -3.58 22.02
C ASP A 283 7.42 -4.83 21.50
N LEU A 284 6.92 -5.46 20.41
CA LEU A 284 7.63 -6.52 19.68
C LEU A 284 8.80 -6.01 18.82
N ASP A 285 8.99 -4.70 18.72
CA ASP A 285 10.03 -4.08 17.90
C ASP A 285 11.44 -4.59 18.27
N LYS A 286 12.23 -4.87 17.24
CA LYS A 286 13.62 -5.33 17.34
C LYS A 286 14.49 -4.42 16.48
N GLU A 287 15.29 -3.56 17.10
CA GLU A 287 16.13 -2.56 16.39
C GLU A 287 17.00 -3.15 15.25
N SER A 288 17.33 -4.43 15.32
CA SER A 288 18.14 -5.13 14.30
C SER A 288 17.34 -5.73 13.14
N ALA A 289 16.02 -5.57 13.10
CA ALA A 289 15.16 -6.23 12.11
C ALA A 289 15.01 -5.48 10.78
N ARG A 290 15.52 -4.25 10.67
CA ARG A 290 15.55 -3.46 9.42
C ARG A 290 16.43 -4.14 8.37
N ARG A 291 15.96 -4.26 7.14
CA ARG A 291 16.71 -4.92 6.06
C ARG A 291 17.76 -4.03 5.43
N PHE A 292 17.44 -2.74 5.23
CA PHE A 292 18.30 -1.79 4.53
C PHE A 292 18.32 -0.46 5.27
N ASP A 293 19.51 0.14 5.38
CA ASP A 293 19.66 1.51 5.87
C ASP A 293 19.55 2.49 4.69
N PRO A 294 18.55 3.39 4.63
CA PRO A 294 18.40 4.37 3.57
C PRO A 294 19.55 5.36 3.46
N ASN A 295 20.35 5.53 4.52
CA ASN A 295 21.52 6.40 4.51
C ASN A 295 22.74 5.77 3.80
N GLU A 296 22.68 4.46 3.52
CA GLU A 296 23.76 3.71 2.89
C GLU A 296 23.34 2.99 1.61
N HIS A 297 22.04 2.69 1.51
CA HIS A 297 21.50 1.89 0.41
C HIS A 297 21.41 2.70 -0.89
N GLU A 298 21.96 2.13 -1.96
CA GLU A 298 21.82 2.62 -3.33
C GLU A 298 20.99 1.62 -4.15
N GLU A 299 19.97 2.12 -4.82
CA GLU A 299 19.17 1.36 -5.77
C GLU A 299 19.62 1.66 -7.19
N PHE A 300 19.80 0.63 -8.01
CA PHE A 300 20.19 0.74 -9.41
C PHE A 300 19.11 0.22 -10.37
#